data_1f7b2324fee618e0674c606872000691
#
_entry.id   1f7b2324fee618e0674c606872000691
#
_cell.length_a   1.000
_cell.length_b   1.000
_cell.length_c   1.000
_cell.angle_alpha   90.00
_cell.angle_beta   90.00
_cell.angle_gamma   90.00
#
_symmetry.space_group_name_H-M   'P 1'
#
loop_
_entity.id
_entity.type
_entity.pdbx_description
1 polymer ?
#
loop_
_entity_poly.entity_id
_entity_poly.type
_entity_poly.pdbx_seq_one_letter_code
_entity_poly.pdbx_strand_id
1 'polypeptide(L)'
;MRMKTLKEGIVAHAEGLGELFKFSAEHTCRSILHSLEEFANIELLTFKDLTAGFFLGFEHYLWASGCSRNTSACYFRALRAICKGAERQGMVKDAKKLFCEVFMGYEETKKRALSIEQLRMVAEADLEEPSLVMARDLFILSYYLRGIPFIDLAYLRKTDIHDNVLCYRRSKTGRMLTITLEPWMWEIIERYLCDDLDSPYLLRIIRQPGSIPEERRQYESTLRLYNKHLYRLSERLGLEVRLTSYVARHTWATLAYNEDIPVAKISAGLSHASEEITHTYLRSFSDEQLAVVNLQMAALVNPMAEKEWKRKEKEKGKGNRNNKERKSSKNELHTGVPIPGRKRNDSGGKGTVFN
;
A
#
# COMPACT_ATOMS: atom_id res chain seq x y z
N MET A 1 -37.89 0.42 8.97
CA MET A 1 -38.32 -1.00 9.06
C MET A 1 -37.57 -1.66 10.21
N ARG A 2 -38.21 -2.43 11.10
CA ARG A 2 -37.55 -3.08 12.24
C ARG A 2 -36.88 -4.34 11.74
N MET A 3 -35.56 -4.41 11.72
CA MET A 3 -34.78 -5.60 11.36
C MET A 3 -35.18 -6.77 12.26
N LYS A 4 -35.46 -7.91 11.72
CA LYS A 4 -35.89 -9.10 12.51
C LYS A 4 -34.79 -10.17 12.54
N THR A 5 -34.06 -10.35 11.45
CA THR A 5 -33.05 -11.39 11.30
C THR A 5 -31.63 -10.80 11.19
N LEU A 6 -30.63 -11.64 11.44
CA LEU A 6 -29.21 -11.27 11.26
C LEU A 6 -28.93 -10.91 9.80
N LYS A 7 -29.51 -11.64 8.84
CA LYS A 7 -29.39 -11.37 7.41
C LYS A 7 -29.88 -9.97 7.06
N GLU A 8 -31.09 -9.60 7.48
CA GLU A 8 -31.64 -8.27 7.27
C GLU A 8 -30.73 -7.17 7.85
N GLY A 9 -30.16 -7.43 9.03
CA GLY A 9 -29.24 -6.49 9.69
C GLY A 9 -27.94 -6.31 8.92
N ILE A 10 -27.36 -7.37 8.37
CA ILE A 10 -26.13 -7.30 7.56
C ILE A 10 -26.41 -6.58 6.24
N VAL A 11 -27.51 -6.93 5.55
CA VAL A 11 -27.88 -6.30 4.27
C VAL A 11 -28.13 -4.80 4.45
N ALA A 12 -28.94 -4.40 5.43
CA ALA A 12 -29.23 -2.99 5.70
C ALA A 12 -27.95 -2.20 6.07
N HIS A 13 -27.03 -2.83 6.83
CA HIS A 13 -25.76 -2.21 7.14
C HIS A 13 -24.86 -2.05 5.90
N ALA A 14 -24.81 -3.07 5.03
CA ALA A 14 -24.07 -3.03 3.79
C ALA A 14 -24.60 -1.93 2.83
N GLU A 15 -25.93 -1.85 2.67
CA GLU A 15 -26.58 -0.82 1.85
C GLU A 15 -26.26 0.60 2.36
N GLY A 16 -26.40 0.83 3.67
CA GLY A 16 -26.03 2.11 4.26
C GLY A 16 -24.54 2.48 4.12
N LEU A 17 -23.65 1.48 4.07
CA LEU A 17 -22.24 1.70 3.74
C LEU A 17 -22.05 2.04 2.27
N GLY A 18 -22.81 1.41 1.36
CA GLY A 18 -22.81 1.70 -0.08
C GLY A 18 -23.26 3.13 -0.38
N GLU A 19 -24.34 3.58 0.26
CA GLU A 19 -24.84 4.97 0.16
C GLU A 19 -23.81 6.00 0.63
N LEU A 20 -22.98 5.64 1.61
CA LEU A 20 -21.87 6.45 2.09
C LEU A 20 -20.57 6.24 1.30
N PHE A 21 -20.63 5.53 0.19
CA PHE A 21 -19.47 5.19 -0.66
C PHE A 21 -18.33 4.47 0.07
N LYS A 22 -18.63 3.76 1.17
CA LYS A 22 -17.68 2.95 1.94
C LYS A 22 -17.55 1.53 1.37
N PHE A 23 -17.24 1.43 0.10
CA PHE A 23 -17.25 0.20 -0.69
C PHE A 23 -16.46 -0.97 -0.10
N SER A 24 -15.30 -0.70 0.52
CA SER A 24 -14.51 -1.78 1.16
C SER A 24 -15.22 -2.40 2.35
N ALA A 25 -15.91 -1.58 3.14
CA ALA A 25 -16.67 -2.05 4.30
C ALA A 25 -17.97 -2.76 3.84
N GLU A 26 -18.64 -2.23 2.82
CA GLU A 26 -19.77 -2.89 2.16
C GLU A 26 -19.36 -4.27 1.63
N HIS A 27 -18.26 -4.38 0.90
CA HIS A 27 -17.75 -5.67 0.40
C HIS A 27 -17.44 -6.64 1.55
N THR A 28 -16.89 -6.17 2.66
CA THR A 28 -16.69 -7.01 3.85
C THR A 28 -18.01 -7.56 4.37
N CYS A 29 -19.05 -6.73 4.47
CA CYS A 29 -20.40 -7.20 4.89
C CYS A 29 -20.98 -8.25 3.94
N ARG A 30 -20.82 -8.08 2.63
CA ARG A 30 -21.26 -9.08 1.63
C ARG A 30 -20.48 -10.39 1.75
N SER A 31 -19.17 -10.33 2.00
CA SER A 31 -18.35 -11.52 2.24
C SER A 31 -18.74 -12.25 3.53
N ILE A 32 -19.06 -11.50 4.59
CA ILE A 32 -19.60 -12.08 5.84
C ILE A 32 -20.92 -12.78 5.58
N LEU A 33 -21.82 -12.14 4.84
CA LEU A 33 -23.13 -12.70 4.52
C LEU A 33 -22.98 -14.05 3.79
N HIS A 34 -22.16 -14.10 2.74
CA HIS A 34 -21.88 -15.32 2.00
C HIS A 34 -21.33 -16.44 2.91
N SER A 35 -20.32 -16.15 3.73
CA SER A 35 -19.76 -17.15 4.66
C SER A 35 -20.77 -17.63 5.72
N LEU A 36 -21.67 -16.76 6.16
CA LEU A 36 -22.72 -17.12 7.10
C LEU A 36 -23.81 -17.99 6.45
N GLU A 37 -24.16 -17.72 5.20
CA GLU A 37 -25.12 -18.53 4.42
C GLU A 37 -24.62 -19.96 4.20
N GLU A 38 -23.30 -20.14 4.08
CA GLU A 38 -22.69 -21.47 4.01
C GLU A 38 -22.60 -22.14 5.39
N PHE A 39 -22.44 -21.38 6.47
CA PHE A 39 -22.31 -21.90 7.83
C PHE A 39 -23.64 -22.32 8.45
N ALA A 40 -24.70 -21.54 8.26
CA ALA A 40 -25.98 -21.73 8.96
C ALA A 40 -27.16 -21.23 8.12
N ASN A 41 -28.36 -21.72 8.42
CA ASN A 41 -29.58 -21.15 7.84
C ASN A 41 -29.91 -19.80 8.47
N ILE A 42 -29.33 -18.71 7.94
CA ILE A 42 -29.48 -17.36 8.46
C ILE A 42 -30.78 -16.67 8.07
N GLU A 43 -31.60 -17.27 7.20
CA GLU A 43 -32.90 -16.73 6.81
C GLU A 43 -33.84 -16.63 8.02
N LEU A 44 -33.76 -17.61 8.92
CA LEU A 44 -34.59 -17.71 10.11
C LEU A 44 -33.91 -17.23 11.38
N LEU A 45 -32.60 -17.00 11.34
CA LEU A 45 -31.81 -16.64 12.51
C LEU A 45 -32.10 -15.18 12.94
N THR A 46 -32.80 -15.05 14.07
CA THR A 46 -33.10 -13.71 14.61
C THR A 46 -31.97 -13.20 15.51
N PHE A 47 -31.93 -11.90 15.76
CA PHE A 47 -30.97 -11.32 16.71
C PHE A 47 -31.10 -11.86 18.14
N LYS A 48 -32.27 -12.40 18.52
CA LYS A 48 -32.50 -12.99 19.85
C LYS A 48 -31.88 -14.38 19.99
N ASP A 49 -31.67 -15.08 18.89
CA ASP A 49 -31.11 -16.43 18.86
C ASP A 49 -29.58 -16.43 18.89
N LEU A 50 -28.96 -15.24 18.75
CA LEU A 50 -27.51 -15.11 18.73
C LEU A 50 -26.93 -15.34 20.13
N THR A 51 -25.91 -16.21 20.18
CA THR A 51 -25.16 -16.55 21.39
C THR A 51 -23.65 -16.42 21.14
N ALA A 52 -22.85 -16.36 22.20
CA ALA A 52 -21.38 -16.42 22.07
C ALA A 52 -20.94 -17.73 21.38
N GLY A 53 -21.58 -18.85 21.75
CA GLY A 53 -21.30 -20.16 21.12
C GLY A 53 -21.57 -20.19 19.61
N PHE A 54 -22.60 -19.46 19.11
CA PHE A 54 -22.85 -19.33 17.69
C PHE A 54 -21.65 -18.67 16.97
N PHE A 55 -21.16 -17.54 17.51
CA PHE A 55 -20.03 -16.86 16.90
C PHE A 55 -18.71 -17.61 17.05
N LEU A 56 -18.51 -18.35 18.12
CA LEU A 56 -17.36 -19.25 18.28
C LEU A 56 -17.41 -20.38 17.24
N GLY A 57 -18.57 -20.99 17.02
CA GLY A 57 -18.76 -22.00 15.97
C GLY A 57 -18.50 -21.44 14.58
N PHE A 58 -18.96 -20.21 14.29
CA PHE A 58 -18.68 -19.53 13.03
C PHE A 58 -17.18 -19.21 12.86
N GLU A 59 -16.47 -18.85 13.93
CA GLU A 59 -15.03 -18.66 13.87
C GLU A 59 -14.30 -19.94 13.48
N HIS A 60 -14.63 -21.06 14.12
CA HIS A 60 -14.04 -22.36 13.80
C HIS A 60 -14.33 -22.76 12.34
N TYR A 61 -15.55 -22.52 11.85
CA TYR A 61 -15.89 -22.74 10.46
C TYR A 61 -15.04 -21.90 9.51
N LEU A 62 -14.88 -20.61 9.78
CA LEU A 62 -14.04 -19.72 8.97
C LEU A 62 -12.59 -20.20 8.90
N TRP A 63 -12.02 -20.64 10.01
CA TRP A 63 -10.65 -21.14 10.03
C TRP A 63 -10.52 -22.50 9.31
N ALA A 64 -11.47 -23.38 9.46
CA ALA A 64 -11.53 -24.64 8.73
C ALA A 64 -11.64 -24.42 7.21
N SER A 65 -12.34 -23.37 6.78
CA SER A 65 -12.45 -22.93 5.37
C SER A 65 -11.21 -22.15 4.87
N GLY A 66 -10.13 -22.06 5.66
CA GLY A 66 -8.88 -21.38 5.26
C GLY A 66 -8.88 -19.86 5.46
N CYS A 67 -9.87 -19.29 6.14
CA CYS A 67 -9.88 -17.87 6.46
C CYS A 67 -8.80 -17.55 7.50
N SER A 68 -8.01 -16.49 7.23
CA SER A 68 -6.97 -16.06 8.17
C SER A 68 -7.57 -15.44 9.44
N ARG A 69 -6.85 -15.53 10.57
CA ARG A 69 -7.28 -14.92 11.84
C ARG A 69 -7.53 -13.41 11.73
N ASN A 70 -6.72 -12.70 10.95
CA ASN A 70 -6.93 -11.26 10.73
C ASN A 70 -8.20 -10.98 9.93
N THR A 71 -8.55 -11.86 8.98
CA THR A 71 -9.79 -11.74 8.20
C THR A 71 -11.01 -12.03 9.08
N SER A 72 -10.99 -13.13 9.84
CA SER A 72 -12.08 -13.45 10.78
C SER A 72 -12.27 -12.34 11.83
N ALA A 73 -11.18 -11.80 12.40
CA ALA A 73 -11.24 -10.65 13.30
C ALA A 73 -11.85 -9.39 12.65
N CYS A 74 -11.60 -9.16 11.36
CA CYS A 74 -12.26 -8.09 10.61
C CYS A 74 -13.77 -8.34 10.49
N TYR A 75 -14.18 -9.57 10.20
CA TYR A 75 -15.58 -9.98 10.13
C TYR A 75 -16.28 -9.78 11.49
N PHE A 76 -15.68 -10.24 12.58
CA PHE A 76 -16.28 -10.07 13.91
C PHE A 76 -16.37 -8.62 14.36
N ARG A 77 -15.43 -7.76 13.97
CA ARG A 77 -15.56 -6.31 14.24
C ARG A 77 -16.76 -5.70 13.50
N ALA A 78 -17.02 -6.09 12.25
CA ALA A 78 -18.18 -5.65 11.49
C ALA A 78 -19.49 -6.21 12.09
N LEU A 79 -19.54 -7.51 12.38
CA LEU A 79 -20.71 -8.16 13.02
C LEU A 79 -21.03 -7.52 14.39
N ARG A 80 -20.01 -7.22 15.18
CA ARG A 80 -20.20 -6.52 16.46
C ARG A 80 -20.80 -5.12 16.27
N ALA A 81 -20.40 -4.39 15.23
CA ALA A 81 -20.99 -3.09 14.93
C ALA A 81 -22.47 -3.22 14.55
N ILE A 82 -22.83 -4.25 13.77
CA ILE A 82 -24.23 -4.57 13.42
C ILE A 82 -25.03 -4.94 14.66
N CYS A 83 -24.52 -5.84 15.52
CA CYS A 83 -25.18 -6.24 16.76
C CYS A 83 -25.33 -5.07 17.74
N LYS A 84 -24.38 -4.12 17.81
CA LYS A 84 -24.55 -2.86 18.56
C LYS A 84 -25.67 -1.99 18.00
N GLY A 85 -25.87 -1.98 16.69
CA GLY A 85 -27.04 -1.35 16.06
C GLY A 85 -28.35 -2.00 16.50
N ALA A 86 -28.41 -3.33 16.54
CA ALA A 86 -29.53 -4.12 17.01
C ALA A 86 -29.79 -3.96 18.52
N GLU A 87 -28.73 -3.83 19.32
CA GLU A 87 -28.81 -3.55 20.76
C GLU A 87 -29.50 -2.20 21.04
N ARG A 88 -29.15 -1.15 20.30
CA ARG A 88 -29.83 0.16 20.38
C ARG A 88 -31.33 0.10 20.04
N GLN A 89 -31.73 -0.90 19.27
CA GLN A 89 -33.15 -1.17 18.93
C GLN A 89 -33.83 -2.15 19.89
N GLY A 90 -33.15 -2.58 20.96
CA GLY A 90 -33.67 -3.52 21.95
C GLY A 90 -33.80 -4.97 21.48
N MET A 91 -33.14 -5.34 20.38
CA MET A 91 -33.16 -6.71 19.83
C MET A 91 -32.07 -7.60 20.42
N VAL A 92 -30.97 -7.02 20.88
CA VAL A 92 -29.87 -7.68 21.58
C VAL A 92 -29.71 -7.02 22.94
N LYS A 93 -29.48 -7.82 24.00
CA LYS A 93 -29.31 -7.30 25.37
C LYS A 93 -27.91 -6.73 25.63
N ASP A 94 -26.90 -7.41 25.16
CA ASP A 94 -25.47 -7.05 25.34
C ASP A 94 -24.67 -7.57 24.15
N ALA A 95 -24.45 -6.69 23.18
CA ALA A 95 -23.69 -7.04 21.97
C ALA A 95 -22.22 -7.38 22.28
N LYS A 96 -21.64 -6.86 23.39
CA LYS A 96 -20.26 -7.15 23.75
C LYS A 96 -20.09 -8.62 24.17
N LYS A 97 -21.03 -9.16 24.92
CA LYS A 97 -21.01 -10.57 25.37
C LYS A 97 -21.07 -11.57 24.23
N LEU A 98 -21.73 -11.24 23.13
CA LEU A 98 -21.80 -12.13 21.96
C LEU A 98 -20.42 -12.43 21.35
N PHE A 99 -19.44 -11.56 21.57
CA PHE A 99 -18.10 -11.65 20.94
C PHE A 99 -16.98 -11.84 21.95
N CYS A 100 -17.28 -12.26 23.19
CA CYS A 100 -16.25 -12.38 24.24
C CYS A 100 -15.29 -13.56 24.02
N GLU A 101 -15.70 -14.57 23.26
CA GLU A 101 -14.97 -15.82 23.04
C GLU A 101 -14.23 -15.85 21.69
N VAL A 102 -14.53 -14.92 20.75
CA VAL A 102 -13.91 -14.89 19.42
C VAL A 102 -12.69 -14.00 19.37
N PHE A 103 -11.76 -14.34 18.50
CA PHE A 103 -10.55 -13.56 18.26
C PHE A 103 -10.87 -12.25 17.54
N MET A 104 -10.61 -11.13 18.18
CA MET A 104 -10.78 -9.79 17.60
C MET A 104 -9.47 -8.98 17.57
N GLY A 105 -8.35 -9.65 17.86
CA GLY A 105 -7.02 -9.08 17.90
C GLY A 105 -6.41 -8.88 16.51
N TYR A 106 -5.10 -8.85 16.50
CA TYR A 106 -4.27 -8.80 15.33
C TYR A 106 -3.19 -9.88 15.43
N GLU A 107 -3.01 -10.65 14.38
CA GLU A 107 -1.93 -11.63 14.23
C GLU A 107 -0.88 -11.07 13.28
N GLU A 108 0.37 -11.14 13.68
CA GLU A 108 1.46 -10.63 12.86
C GLU A 108 1.60 -11.44 11.56
N THR A 109 1.70 -10.75 10.44
CA THR A 109 1.84 -11.34 9.12
C THR A 109 3.27 -11.19 8.60
N LYS A 110 3.70 -12.13 7.74
CA LYS A 110 5.01 -12.03 7.07
C LYS A 110 5.11 -10.70 6.34
N LYS A 111 6.19 -9.96 6.60
CA LYS A 111 6.49 -8.71 5.91
C LYS A 111 6.85 -9.02 4.46
N ARG A 112 6.29 -8.26 3.53
CA ARG A 112 6.46 -8.43 2.07
C ARG A 112 7.22 -7.26 1.45
N ALA A 113 8.27 -6.79 2.14
CA ALA A 113 9.13 -5.75 1.60
C ALA A 113 10.21 -6.37 0.72
N LEU A 114 10.59 -5.69 -0.35
CA LEU A 114 11.74 -6.01 -1.19
C LEU A 114 13.03 -5.55 -0.51
N SER A 115 14.15 -6.24 -0.78
CA SER A 115 15.47 -5.70 -0.54
C SER A 115 15.81 -4.60 -1.56
N ILE A 116 16.91 -3.86 -1.32
CA ILE A 116 17.39 -2.83 -2.26
C ILE A 116 17.73 -3.47 -3.62
N GLU A 117 18.36 -4.65 -3.61
CA GLU A 117 18.74 -5.40 -4.81
C GLU A 117 17.50 -5.85 -5.60
N GLN A 118 16.50 -6.41 -4.89
CA GLN A 118 15.24 -6.82 -5.52
C GLN A 118 14.47 -5.62 -6.10
N LEU A 119 14.45 -4.49 -5.38
CA LEU A 119 13.82 -3.27 -5.90
C LEU A 119 14.51 -2.74 -7.15
N ARG A 120 15.85 -2.79 -7.21
CA ARG A 120 16.63 -2.45 -8.41
C ARG A 120 16.33 -3.41 -9.56
N MET A 121 16.30 -4.72 -9.30
CA MET A 121 15.90 -5.70 -10.33
C MET A 121 14.53 -5.37 -10.93
N VAL A 122 13.57 -4.94 -10.12
CA VAL A 122 12.26 -4.51 -10.61
C VAL A 122 12.38 -3.23 -11.45
N ALA A 123 13.12 -2.22 -10.96
CA ALA A 123 13.23 -0.92 -11.63
C ALA A 123 13.97 -1.02 -12.99
N GLU A 124 15.00 -1.86 -13.06
CA GLU A 124 15.89 -2.03 -14.21
C GLU A 124 15.46 -3.18 -15.14
N ALA A 125 14.32 -3.83 -14.84
CA ALA A 125 13.83 -4.97 -15.63
C ALA A 125 13.63 -4.59 -17.09
N ASP A 126 14.27 -5.33 -18.00
CA ASP A 126 14.03 -5.22 -19.44
C ASP A 126 12.77 -6.02 -19.81
N LEU A 127 11.75 -5.31 -20.28
CA LEU A 127 10.40 -5.82 -20.49
C LEU A 127 9.87 -5.37 -21.85
N GLU A 128 9.50 -6.34 -22.68
CA GLU A 128 8.89 -6.09 -23.98
C GLU A 128 7.36 -5.92 -23.91
N GLU A 129 6.70 -6.62 -22.98
CA GLU A 129 5.24 -6.61 -22.84
C GLU A 129 4.75 -5.29 -22.22
N PRO A 130 3.96 -4.46 -22.95
CA PRO A 130 3.53 -3.14 -22.44
C PRO A 130 2.78 -3.18 -21.11
N SER A 131 2.05 -4.26 -20.85
CA SER A 131 1.31 -4.46 -19.62
C SER A 131 2.22 -4.68 -18.41
N LEU A 132 3.35 -5.37 -18.58
CA LEU A 132 4.36 -5.56 -17.54
C LEU A 132 5.21 -4.29 -17.34
N VAL A 133 5.52 -3.57 -18.45
CA VAL A 133 6.18 -2.26 -18.38
C VAL A 133 5.34 -1.30 -17.55
N MET A 134 4.05 -1.17 -17.85
CA MET A 134 3.14 -0.32 -17.08
C MET A 134 3.06 -0.74 -15.61
N ALA A 135 2.99 -2.05 -15.33
CA ALA A 135 2.92 -2.54 -13.96
C ALA A 135 4.20 -2.22 -13.17
N ARG A 136 5.38 -2.41 -13.79
CA ARG A 136 6.67 -2.01 -13.23
C ARG A 136 6.71 -0.51 -12.92
N ASP A 137 6.38 0.30 -13.91
CA ASP A 137 6.47 1.75 -13.83
C ASP A 137 5.55 2.33 -12.73
N LEU A 138 4.29 1.88 -12.68
CA LEU A 138 3.37 2.31 -11.62
C LEU A 138 3.79 1.82 -10.23
N PHE A 139 4.44 0.65 -10.15
CA PHE A 139 5.00 0.15 -8.88
C PHE A 139 6.16 1.03 -8.41
N ILE A 140 7.08 1.37 -9.30
CA ILE A 140 8.22 2.24 -9.02
C ILE A 140 7.74 3.67 -8.70
N LEU A 141 6.77 4.20 -9.45
CA LEU A 141 6.15 5.49 -9.14
C LEU A 141 5.51 5.49 -7.75
N SER A 142 4.77 4.42 -7.41
CA SER A 142 4.21 4.27 -6.06
C SER A 142 5.30 4.30 -5.00
N TYR A 143 6.43 3.64 -5.21
CA TYR A 143 7.58 3.67 -4.29
C TYR A 143 8.16 5.08 -4.16
N TYR A 144 8.40 5.78 -5.27
CA TYR A 144 8.93 7.16 -5.28
C TYR A 144 7.99 8.15 -4.59
N LEU A 145 6.68 7.95 -4.73
CA LEU A 145 5.65 8.74 -4.05
C LEU A 145 5.39 8.26 -2.61
N ARG A 146 6.45 7.82 -1.90
CA ARG A 146 6.41 7.37 -0.50
C ARG A 146 5.43 6.22 -0.24
N GLY A 147 5.34 5.31 -1.19
CA GLY A 147 4.41 4.18 -1.10
C GLY A 147 2.95 4.60 -1.18
N ILE A 148 2.61 5.51 -2.10
CA ILE A 148 1.22 5.90 -2.35
C ILE A 148 0.37 4.65 -2.64
N PRO A 149 -0.77 4.42 -1.96
CA PRO A 149 -1.65 3.32 -2.29
C PRO A 149 -2.23 3.46 -3.70
N PHE A 150 -2.45 2.35 -4.37
CA PHE A 150 -2.97 2.36 -5.75
C PHE A 150 -4.31 3.09 -5.90
N ILE A 151 -5.16 3.07 -4.85
CA ILE A 151 -6.40 3.85 -4.87
C ILE A 151 -6.12 5.35 -4.92
N ASP A 152 -5.17 5.85 -4.12
CA ASP A 152 -4.83 7.27 -4.12
C ASP A 152 -4.17 7.63 -5.46
N LEU A 153 -3.28 6.77 -5.99
CA LEU A 153 -2.63 6.95 -7.28
C LEU A 153 -3.64 7.02 -8.44
N ALA A 154 -4.66 6.15 -8.40
CA ALA A 154 -5.69 6.08 -9.45
C ALA A 154 -6.59 7.32 -9.51
N TYR A 155 -6.82 7.95 -8.36
CA TYR A 155 -7.68 9.13 -8.24
C TYR A 155 -6.92 10.45 -8.14
N LEU A 156 -5.59 10.47 -8.37
CA LEU A 156 -4.84 11.73 -8.51
C LEU A 156 -5.42 12.55 -9.66
N ARG A 157 -5.57 13.84 -9.41
CA ARG A 157 -6.10 14.80 -10.38
C ARG A 157 -5.00 15.64 -11.00
N LYS A 158 -5.22 16.13 -12.20
CA LYS A 158 -4.34 17.11 -12.87
C LYS A 158 -4.13 18.36 -12.01
N THR A 159 -5.18 18.75 -11.26
CA THR A 159 -5.16 19.90 -10.34
C THR A 159 -4.46 19.63 -9.01
N ASP A 160 -3.99 18.41 -8.75
CA ASP A 160 -3.24 18.11 -7.53
C ASP A 160 -1.76 18.50 -7.66
N ILE A 161 -1.31 18.93 -8.86
CA ILE A 161 0.08 19.31 -9.10
C ILE A 161 0.17 20.80 -9.38
N HIS A 162 1.01 21.49 -8.59
CA HIS A 162 1.35 22.91 -8.76
C HIS A 162 2.86 23.08 -8.56
N ASP A 163 3.53 23.74 -9.49
CA ASP A 163 4.97 24.06 -9.41
C ASP A 163 5.86 22.85 -9.02
N ASN A 164 5.64 21.71 -9.68
CA ASN A 164 6.33 20.44 -9.38
C ASN A 164 6.04 19.85 -7.99
N VAL A 165 4.99 20.31 -7.32
CA VAL A 165 4.58 19.81 -6.02
C VAL A 165 3.24 19.11 -6.14
N LEU A 166 3.22 17.81 -5.83
CA LEU A 166 1.99 17.03 -5.73
C LEU A 166 1.38 17.22 -4.33
N CYS A 167 0.16 17.76 -4.27
CA CYS A 167 -0.62 17.94 -3.05
C CYS A 167 -1.92 17.16 -3.15
N TYR A 168 -2.04 16.05 -2.45
CA TYR A 168 -3.24 15.23 -2.48
C TYR A 168 -3.75 14.84 -1.10
N ARG A 169 -5.05 14.59 -1.02
CA ARG A 169 -5.69 14.12 0.21
C ARG A 169 -5.82 12.60 0.20
N ARG A 170 -5.26 11.95 1.21
CA ARG A 170 -5.31 10.50 1.32
C ARG A 170 -6.74 9.97 1.55
N SER A 171 -7.23 9.08 0.70
CA SER A 171 -8.62 8.57 0.74
C SER A 171 -8.98 7.91 2.07
N LYS A 172 -8.06 7.14 2.66
CA LYS A 172 -8.33 6.40 3.91
C LYS A 172 -8.36 7.28 5.16
N THR A 173 -7.52 8.32 5.24
CA THR A 173 -7.30 9.09 6.47
C THR A 173 -7.72 10.56 6.36
N GLY A 174 -7.99 11.05 5.14
CA GLY A 174 -8.31 12.44 4.88
C GLY A 174 -7.14 13.41 5.06
N ARG A 175 -5.93 12.93 5.39
CA ARG A 175 -4.75 13.77 5.59
C ARG A 175 -4.18 14.26 4.28
N MET A 176 -3.74 15.50 4.24
CA MET A 176 -2.99 16.07 3.13
C MET A 176 -1.55 15.54 3.13
N LEU A 177 -1.06 15.21 1.94
CA LEU A 177 0.32 14.88 1.67
C LEU A 177 0.86 15.80 0.60
N THR A 178 2.09 16.28 0.80
CA THR A 178 2.81 17.13 -0.13
C THR A 178 4.10 16.44 -0.52
N ILE A 179 4.34 16.26 -1.82
CA ILE A 179 5.51 15.57 -2.37
C ILE A 179 6.07 16.40 -3.51
N THR A 180 7.32 16.80 -3.42
CA THR A 180 8.04 17.41 -4.56
C THR A 180 8.28 16.34 -5.61
N LEU A 181 7.91 16.62 -6.85
CA LEU A 181 8.10 15.72 -7.98
C LEU A 181 9.47 15.94 -8.60
N GLU A 182 10.27 14.88 -8.62
CA GLU A 182 11.61 14.86 -9.21
C GLU A 182 11.56 14.43 -10.69
N PRO A 183 12.56 14.73 -11.51
CA PRO A 183 12.54 14.42 -12.95
C PRO A 183 12.21 12.95 -13.28
N TRP A 184 12.79 11.99 -12.53
CA TRP A 184 12.51 10.57 -12.75
C TRP A 184 11.07 10.14 -12.40
N MET A 185 10.35 10.89 -11.56
CA MET A 185 8.93 10.68 -11.31
C MET A 185 8.10 11.21 -12.48
N TRP A 186 8.50 12.36 -13.03
CA TRP A 186 7.87 12.96 -14.19
C TRP A 186 7.98 12.08 -15.43
N GLU A 187 9.14 11.44 -15.69
CA GLU A 187 9.30 10.50 -16.79
C GLU A 187 8.23 9.39 -16.80
N ILE A 188 7.86 8.90 -15.61
CA ILE A 188 6.80 7.89 -15.48
C ILE A 188 5.41 8.54 -15.61
N ILE A 189 5.18 9.67 -14.96
CA ILE A 189 3.89 10.37 -14.99
C ILE A 189 3.54 10.74 -16.44
N GLU A 190 4.45 11.33 -17.20
CA GLU A 190 4.25 11.74 -18.59
C GLU A 190 3.93 10.56 -19.51
N ARG A 191 4.55 9.41 -19.28
CA ARG A 191 4.27 8.19 -20.07
C ARG A 191 2.83 7.69 -19.92
N TYR A 192 2.22 7.93 -18.77
CA TYR A 192 0.85 7.46 -18.43
C TYR A 192 -0.12 8.61 -18.18
N LEU A 193 0.25 9.82 -18.54
CA LEU A 193 -0.59 11.01 -18.40
C LEU A 193 -1.92 10.80 -19.15
N CYS A 194 -3.00 11.23 -18.52
CA CYS A 194 -4.30 11.27 -19.18
C CYS A 194 -4.39 12.48 -20.10
N ASP A 195 -4.37 12.21 -21.43
CA ASP A 195 -4.47 13.20 -22.49
C ASP A 195 -5.90 13.63 -22.80
N ASP A 196 -6.91 12.94 -22.28
CA ASP A 196 -8.30 13.36 -22.32
C ASP A 196 -8.47 14.65 -21.49
N LEU A 197 -8.80 15.75 -22.18
CA LEU A 197 -8.98 17.08 -21.55
C LEU A 197 -10.18 17.14 -20.62
N ASP A 198 -11.20 16.34 -20.88
CA ASP A 198 -12.43 16.28 -20.08
C ASP A 198 -12.23 15.42 -18.81
N SER A 199 -11.20 14.58 -18.79
CA SER A 199 -10.85 13.77 -17.61
C SER A 199 -10.13 14.61 -16.57
N PRO A 200 -10.61 14.64 -15.31
CA PRO A 200 -9.92 15.33 -14.22
C PRO A 200 -8.68 14.57 -13.72
N TYR A 201 -8.53 13.30 -14.09
CA TYR A 201 -7.51 12.41 -13.55
C TYR A 201 -6.14 12.63 -14.18
N LEU A 202 -5.08 12.50 -13.35
CA LEU A 202 -3.69 12.65 -13.78
C LEU A 202 -3.24 11.48 -14.67
N LEU A 203 -3.55 10.25 -14.26
CA LEU A 203 -3.12 9.03 -14.93
C LEU A 203 -4.31 8.31 -15.58
N ARG A 204 -4.07 7.59 -16.68
CA ARG A 204 -5.09 6.80 -17.41
C ARG A 204 -5.54 5.52 -16.67
N ILE A 205 -5.70 5.57 -15.35
CA ILE A 205 -6.16 4.45 -14.55
C ILE A 205 -7.69 4.41 -14.52
N ILE A 206 -8.32 5.56 -14.25
CA ILE A 206 -9.77 5.77 -14.47
C ILE A 206 -9.91 6.34 -15.87
N ARG A 207 -10.43 5.53 -16.80
CA ARG A 207 -10.47 5.88 -18.23
C ARG A 207 -11.64 6.76 -18.62
N GLN A 208 -12.77 6.56 -17.95
CA GLN A 208 -14.01 7.28 -18.21
C GLN A 208 -14.53 7.86 -16.90
N PRO A 209 -14.41 9.18 -16.70
CA PRO A 209 -15.06 9.87 -15.59
C PRO A 209 -16.57 9.63 -15.64
N GLY A 210 -17.18 9.46 -14.48
CA GLY A 210 -18.60 9.14 -14.40
C GLY A 210 -19.13 9.22 -12.96
N SER A 211 -20.16 8.47 -12.67
CA SER A 211 -20.65 8.32 -11.31
C SER A 211 -19.61 7.58 -10.43
N ILE A 212 -19.63 7.87 -9.13
CA ILE A 212 -18.71 7.23 -8.16
C ILE A 212 -18.74 5.68 -8.25
N PRO A 213 -19.90 5.00 -8.39
CA PRO A 213 -19.91 3.55 -8.58
C PRO A 213 -19.30 3.07 -9.90
N GLU A 214 -19.39 3.84 -10.98
CA GLU A 214 -18.78 3.50 -12.28
C GLU A 214 -17.27 3.61 -12.23
N GLU A 215 -16.75 4.71 -11.70
CA GLU A 215 -15.32 4.89 -11.47
C GLU A 215 -14.76 3.84 -10.52
N ARG A 216 -15.53 3.49 -9.48
CA ARG A 216 -15.17 2.41 -8.56
C ARG A 216 -15.02 1.07 -9.26
N ARG A 217 -15.93 0.71 -10.15
CA ARG A 217 -15.83 -0.53 -10.96
C ARG A 217 -14.59 -0.54 -11.85
N GLN A 218 -14.27 0.60 -12.49
CA GLN A 218 -13.06 0.74 -13.31
C GLN A 218 -11.81 0.56 -12.45
N TYR A 219 -11.73 1.25 -11.31
CA TYR A 219 -10.64 1.10 -10.35
C TYR A 219 -10.43 -0.36 -9.91
N GLU A 220 -11.49 -1.05 -9.50
CA GLU A 220 -11.39 -2.42 -9.03
C GLU A 220 -10.96 -3.39 -10.13
N SER A 221 -11.45 -3.19 -11.34
CA SER A 221 -11.01 -3.98 -12.50
C SER A 221 -9.53 -3.74 -12.80
N THR A 222 -9.11 -2.47 -12.82
CA THR A 222 -7.71 -2.10 -13.08
C THR A 222 -6.79 -2.59 -11.96
N LEU A 223 -7.20 -2.51 -10.69
CA LEU A 223 -6.44 -3.04 -9.56
C LEU A 223 -6.22 -4.56 -9.67
N ARG A 224 -7.26 -5.32 -10.04
CA ARG A 224 -7.12 -6.77 -10.25
C ARG A 224 -6.10 -7.08 -11.36
N LEU A 225 -6.21 -6.38 -12.48
CA LEU A 225 -5.30 -6.55 -13.62
C LEU A 225 -3.87 -6.13 -13.27
N TYR A 226 -3.70 -5.00 -12.60
CA TYR A 226 -2.42 -4.50 -12.11
C TYR A 226 -1.74 -5.52 -11.18
N ASN A 227 -2.45 -6.05 -10.18
CA ASN A 227 -1.92 -7.07 -9.29
C ASN A 227 -1.59 -8.38 -10.03
N LYS A 228 -2.34 -8.76 -11.06
CA LYS A 228 -2.02 -9.91 -11.93
C LYS A 228 -0.70 -9.69 -12.68
N HIS A 229 -0.49 -8.49 -13.24
CA HIS A 229 0.76 -8.17 -13.95
C HIS A 229 1.95 -8.07 -12.99
N LEU A 230 1.77 -7.49 -11.80
CA LEU A 230 2.79 -7.47 -10.75
C LEU A 230 3.19 -8.89 -10.31
N TYR A 231 2.23 -9.78 -10.17
CA TYR A 231 2.52 -11.18 -9.87
C TYR A 231 3.35 -11.84 -10.98
N ARG A 232 2.95 -11.70 -12.26
CA ARG A 232 3.72 -12.20 -13.41
C ARG A 232 5.13 -11.60 -13.47
N LEU A 233 5.26 -10.33 -13.14
CA LEU A 233 6.56 -9.66 -13.04
C LEU A 233 7.43 -10.30 -11.95
N SER A 234 6.86 -10.60 -10.77
CA SER A 234 7.61 -11.27 -9.71
C SER A 234 8.09 -12.66 -10.11
N GLU A 235 7.27 -13.42 -10.85
CA GLU A 235 7.65 -14.74 -11.38
C GLU A 235 8.77 -14.62 -12.42
N ARG A 236 8.63 -13.69 -13.38
CA ARG A 236 9.64 -13.47 -14.44
C ARG A 236 11.02 -13.08 -13.88
N LEU A 237 11.03 -12.31 -12.78
CA LEU A 237 12.26 -11.89 -12.12
C LEU A 237 12.76 -12.86 -11.04
N GLY A 238 12.08 -13.98 -10.80
CA GLY A 238 12.46 -14.95 -9.79
C GLY A 238 12.43 -14.40 -8.36
N LEU A 239 11.54 -13.44 -8.08
CA LEU A 239 11.44 -12.84 -6.76
C LEU A 239 10.75 -13.79 -5.78
N GLU A 240 11.31 -13.96 -4.58
CA GLU A 240 10.65 -14.70 -3.50
C GLU A 240 9.38 -14.03 -2.99
N VAL A 241 9.33 -12.69 -3.09
CA VAL A 241 8.19 -11.87 -2.69
C VAL A 241 7.23 -11.74 -3.87
N ARG A 242 6.01 -12.25 -3.71
CA ARG A 242 4.92 -11.99 -4.65
C ARG A 242 4.59 -10.50 -4.66
N LEU A 243 4.82 -9.83 -5.78
CA LEU A 243 4.50 -8.43 -5.94
C LEU A 243 2.99 -8.20 -5.93
N THR A 244 2.59 -7.15 -5.23
CA THR A 244 1.24 -6.57 -5.24
C THR A 244 1.35 -5.06 -5.15
N SER A 245 0.28 -4.35 -5.47
CA SER A 245 0.22 -2.88 -5.35
C SER A 245 0.63 -2.34 -3.98
N TYR A 246 0.55 -3.14 -2.93
CA TYR A 246 0.87 -2.73 -1.56
C TYR A 246 2.33 -2.98 -1.17
N VAL A 247 3.04 -3.83 -1.91
CA VAL A 247 4.46 -4.17 -1.65
C VAL A 247 5.37 -2.93 -1.79
N ALA A 248 5.08 -2.02 -2.74
CA ALA A 248 5.84 -0.77 -2.87
C ALA A 248 5.84 0.05 -1.56
N ARG A 249 4.68 0.12 -0.89
CA ARG A 249 4.55 0.82 0.39
C ARG A 249 5.28 0.13 1.53
N HIS A 250 5.19 -1.20 1.61
CA HIS A 250 5.97 -2.00 2.58
C HIS A 250 7.47 -1.80 2.36
N THR A 251 7.90 -1.84 1.10
CA THR A 251 9.30 -1.66 0.72
C THR A 251 9.81 -0.28 1.13
N TRP A 252 9.06 0.80 0.81
CA TRP A 252 9.45 2.16 1.19
C TRP A 252 9.61 2.30 2.71
N ALA A 253 8.63 1.81 3.48
CA ALA A 253 8.66 1.88 4.94
C ALA A 253 9.83 1.09 5.53
N THR A 254 10.03 -0.15 5.06
CA THR A 254 11.08 -1.04 5.57
C THR A 254 12.48 -0.54 5.20
N LEU A 255 12.68 -0.07 3.97
CA LEU A 255 13.97 0.48 3.56
C LEU A 255 14.29 1.77 4.31
N ALA A 256 13.32 2.68 4.47
CA ALA A 256 13.51 3.89 5.26
C ALA A 256 13.90 3.57 6.71
N TYR A 257 13.29 2.55 7.30
CA TYR A 257 13.63 2.08 8.64
C TYR A 257 15.04 1.49 8.72
N ASN A 258 15.42 0.66 7.72
CA ASN A 258 16.77 0.07 7.65
C ASN A 258 17.87 1.12 7.41
N GLU A 259 17.52 2.27 6.84
CA GLU A 259 18.40 3.44 6.66
C GLU A 259 18.36 4.39 7.89
N ASP A 260 17.91 3.88 9.04
CA ASP A 260 17.86 4.59 10.32
C ASP A 260 17.00 5.89 10.31
N ILE A 261 16.02 5.99 9.39
CA ILE A 261 15.07 7.10 9.40
C ILE A 261 14.11 6.96 10.59
N PRO A 262 13.96 7.99 11.44
CA PRO A 262 13.08 7.92 12.60
C PRO A 262 11.64 7.53 12.24
N VAL A 263 11.04 6.63 13.05
CA VAL A 263 9.68 6.10 12.80
C VAL A 263 8.65 7.23 12.67
N ALA A 264 8.78 8.31 13.44
CA ALA A 264 7.94 9.50 13.32
C ALA A 264 7.96 10.09 11.90
N LYS A 265 9.14 10.18 11.26
CA LYS A 265 9.29 10.68 9.88
C LYS A 265 8.71 9.70 8.86
N ILE A 266 8.92 8.39 9.08
CA ILE A 266 8.31 7.33 8.25
C ILE A 266 6.79 7.40 8.36
N SER A 267 6.25 7.51 9.57
CA SER A 267 4.82 7.63 9.85
C SER A 267 4.19 8.84 9.15
N ALA A 268 4.85 10.00 9.25
CA ALA A 268 4.44 11.22 8.57
C ALA A 268 4.46 11.05 7.04
N GLY A 269 5.55 10.49 6.47
CA GLY A 269 5.70 10.22 5.05
C GLY A 269 4.63 9.27 4.50
N LEU A 270 4.21 8.29 5.30
CA LEU A 270 3.14 7.35 4.98
C LEU A 270 1.74 7.90 5.29
N SER A 271 1.62 9.06 5.97
CA SER A 271 0.35 9.62 6.45
C SER A 271 -0.44 8.66 7.34
N HIS A 272 0.25 7.98 8.27
CA HIS A 272 -0.43 7.14 9.26
C HIS A 272 -1.08 7.98 10.36
N ALA A 273 -2.17 7.47 10.94
CA ALA A 273 -2.86 8.14 12.04
C ALA A 273 -2.04 8.12 13.34
N SER A 274 -1.20 7.10 13.53
CA SER A 274 -0.27 6.95 14.65
C SER A 274 0.99 6.21 14.22
N GLU A 275 2.06 6.32 14.99
CA GLU A 275 3.30 5.55 14.79
C GLU A 275 3.09 4.04 14.97
N GLU A 276 2.15 3.66 15.83
CA GLU A 276 1.75 2.27 16.08
C GLU A 276 1.36 1.53 14.78
N ILE A 277 0.64 2.24 13.88
CA ILE A 277 0.34 1.70 12.54
C ILE A 277 1.64 1.49 11.74
N THR A 278 2.63 2.36 11.89
CA THR A 278 3.92 2.24 11.20
C THR A 278 4.68 1.01 11.66
N HIS A 279 4.66 0.69 12.95
CA HIS A 279 5.29 -0.51 13.49
C HIS A 279 4.75 -1.81 12.87
N THR A 280 3.51 -1.83 12.38
CA THR A 280 2.98 -3.00 11.66
C THR A 280 3.70 -3.29 10.34
N TYR A 281 4.43 -2.32 9.78
CA TYR A 281 5.22 -2.45 8.54
C TYR A 281 6.69 -2.80 8.85
N LEU A 282 7.19 -2.46 10.04
CA LEU A 282 8.57 -2.64 10.41
C LEU A 282 8.79 -4.05 10.97
N ARG A 283 9.99 -4.58 10.74
CA ARG A 283 10.43 -5.81 11.42
C ARG A 283 10.79 -5.49 12.86
N SER A 284 10.64 -6.45 13.75
CA SER A 284 11.29 -6.43 15.06
C SER A 284 12.80 -6.27 14.88
N PHE A 285 13.46 -5.61 15.79
CA PHE A 285 14.91 -5.53 15.81
C PHE A 285 15.51 -6.96 15.92
N SER A 286 16.55 -7.22 15.13
CA SER A 286 17.30 -8.45 15.33
C SER A 286 18.19 -8.34 16.59
N ASP A 287 18.60 -9.50 17.12
CA ASP A 287 19.50 -9.52 18.27
C ASP A 287 20.82 -8.79 18.00
N GLU A 288 21.31 -8.82 16.74
CA GLU A 288 22.50 -8.08 16.32
C GLU A 288 22.28 -6.55 16.38
N GLN A 289 21.10 -6.09 15.96
CA GLN A 289 20.76 -4.66 16.05
C GLN A 289 20.67 -4.21 17.50
N LEU A 290 20.05 -5.01 18.37
CA LEU A 290 19.99 -4.73 19.81
C LEU A 290 21.35 -4.80 20.47
N ALA A 291 22.24 -5.71 20.06
CA ALA A 291 23.62 -5.78 20.54
C ALA A 291 24.42 -4.50 20.19
N VAL A 292 24.19 -3.93 19.01
CA VAL A 292 24.80 -2.64 18.60
C VAL A 292 24.32 -1.51 19.51
N VAL A 293 23.00 -1.43 19.78
CA VAL A 293 22.42 -0.44 20.68
C VAL A 293 22.99 -0.59 22.11
N ASN A 294 23.07 -1.82 22.62
CA ASN A 294 23.65 -2.09 23.94
C ASN A 294 25.12 -1.65 24.02
N LEU A 295 25.91 -1.92 22.99
CA LEU A 295 27.30 -1.48 22.95
C LEU A 295 27.40 0.05 22.93
N GLN A 296 26.54 0.73 22.16
CA GLN A 296 26.48 2.19 22.12
C GLN A 296 26.12 2.79 23.49
N MET A 297 25.13 2.21 24.18
CA MET A 297 24.77 2.66 25.52
C MET A 297 25.86 2.38 26.55
N ALA A 298 26.50 1.21 26.48
CA ALA A 298 27.63 0.89 27.35
C ALA A 298 28.83 1.83 27.13
N ALA A 299 29.06 2.27 25.88
CA ALA A 299 30.13 3.18 25.52
C ALA A 299 30.03 4.56 26.19
N LEU A 300 28.83 4.97 26.64
CA LEU A 300 28.62 6.25 27.34
C LEU A 300 29.21 6.25 28.76
N VAL A 301 29.42 5.07 29.37
CA VAL A 301 29.81 4.93 30.76
C VAL A 301 31.04 4.02 30.99
N ASN A 302 31.42 3.23 29.96
CA ASN A 302 32.53 2.26 30.05
C ASN A 302 33.58 2.51 28.97
N PRO A 303 34.83 2.85 29.35
CA PRO A 303 35.90 3.13 28.39
C PRO A 303 36.27 1.95 27.47
N MET A 304 36.08 0.71 27.91
CA MET A 304 36.35 -0.47 27.08
C MET A 304 35.27 -0.60 25.97
N ALA A 305 33.99 -0.40 26.32
CA ALA A 305 32.89 -0.37 25.36
C ALA A 305 33.03 0.80 24.38
N GLU A 306 33.49 1.96 24.83
CA GLU A 306 33.76 3.13 23.97
C GLU A 306 34.84 2.82 22.90
N LYS A 307 35.90 2.13 23.26
CA LYS A 307 36.96 1.71 22.31
C LYS A 307 36.39 0.76 21.26
N GLU A 308 35.57 -0.22 21.69
CA GLU A 308 34.97 -1.20 20.80
C GLU A 308 33.91 -0.55 19.88
N TRP A 309 33.11 0.37 20.41
CA TRP A 309 32.16 1.16 19.61
C TRP A 309 32.87 1.95 18.51
N LYS A 310 33.90 2.72 18.86
CA LYS A 310 34.70 3.51 17.90
C LYS A 310 35.36 2.63 16.83
N ARG A 311 35.77 1.40 17.19
CA ARG A 311 36.30 0.42 16.23
C ARG A 311 35.25 0.03 15.21
N LYS A 312 34.06 -0.36 15.67
CA LYS A 312 32.95 -0.77 14.79
C LYS A 312 32.42 0.37 13.91
N GLU A 313 32.38 1.59 14.41
CA GLU A 313 32.03 2.77 13.58
C GLU A 313 33.03 3.00 12.44
N LYS A 314 34.32 2.87 12.70
CA LYS A 314 35.37 2.99 11.68
C LYS A 314 35.27 1.89 10.62
N GLU A 315 34.92 0.68 11.00
CA GLU A 315 34.69 -0.45 10.07
C GLU A 315 33.46 -0.21 9.19
N LYS A 316 32.34 0.29 9.74
CA LYS A 316 31.16 0.72 8.97
C LYS A 316 31.49 1.84 7.99
N GLY A 317 32.29 2.83 8.40
CA GLY A 317 32.70 3.94 7.57
C GLY A 317 33.60 3.52 6.38
N LYS A 318 34.47 2.52 6.57
CA LYS A 318 35.30 1.94 5.49
C LYS A 318 34.47 1.13 4.50
N GLY A 319 33.51 0.35 4.97
CA GLY A 319 32.60 -0.42 4.12
C GLY A 319 31.74 0.50 3.22
N ASN A 320 31.32 1.66 3.72
CA ASN A 320 30.56 2.64 2.95
C ASN A 320 31.41 3.41 1.92
N ARG A 321 32.71 3.66 2.19
CA ARG A 321 33.64 4.26 1.23
C ARG A 321 33.96 3.31 0.08
N ASN A 322 34.28 2.04 0.36
CA ASN A 322 34.53 1.02 -0.66
C ASN A 322 33.29 0.78 -1.56
N ASN A 323 32.09 0.92 -1.02
CA ASN A 323 30.85 0.84 -1.81
C ASN A 323 30.62 2.10 -2.68
N LYS A 324 31.04 3.28 -2.22
CA LYS A 324 31.01 4.51 -3.03
C LYS A 324 32.05 4.48 -4.16
N GLU A 325 33.25 4.03 -3.89
CA GLU A 325 34.34 3.94 -4.90
C GLU A 325 34.05 2.86 -5.94
N ARG A 326 33.49 1.72 -5.56
CA ARG A 326 32.99 0.70 -6.52
C ARG A 326 31.82 1.20 -7.39
N LYS A 327 31.02 2.16 -6.88
CA LYS A 327 29.94 2.79 -7.66
C LYS A 327 30.47 3.86 -8.60
N SER A 328 31.54 4.63 -8.24
CA SER A 328 32.14 5.63 -9.13
C SER A 328 32.91 4.98 -10.29
N SER A 329 33.69 3.93 -10.02
CA SER A 329 34.44 3.21 -11.06
C SER A 329 33.55 2.43 -12.05
N LYS A 330 32.34 2.01 -11.66
CA LYS A 330 31.35 1.43 -12.60
C LYS A 330 30.68 2.49 -13.48
N ASN A 331 30.49 3.72 -12.98
CA ASN A 331 29.93 4.81 -13.77
C ASN A 331 30.95 5.37 -14.80
N GLU A 332 32.24 5.34 -14.52
CA GLU A 332 33.27 5.79 -15.46
C GLU A 332 33.46 4.83 -16.65
N LEU A 333 33.11 3.54 -16.49
CA LEU A 333 33.18 2.55 -17.57
C LEU A 333 32.00 2.61 -18.56
N HIS A 334 30.96 3.40 -18.28
CA HIS A 334 29.78 3.52 -19.18
C HIS A 334 29.69 4.86 -19.93
N THR A 335 30.63 5.79 -19.77
CA THR A 335 30.61 7.09 -20.48
C THR A 335 31.44 7.11 -21.77
N GLY A 336 31.86 5.96 -22.29
CA GLY A 336 32.75 5.82 -23.47
C GLY A 336 32.04 5.47 -24.77
N VAL A 337 30.82 5.94 -25.08
CA VAL A 337 30.20 5.81 -26.41
C VAL A 337 30.15 7.19 -27.08
N PRO A 338 30.82 7.41 -28.23
CA PRO A 338 30.76 8.68 -28.93
C PRO A 338 29.40 8.85 -29.61
N ILE A 339 28.75 9.98 -29.38
CA ILE A 339 27.51 10.39 -30.05
C ILE A 339 27.85 10.74 -31.50
N PRO A 340 27.24 10.14 -32.55
CA PRO A 340 27.43 10.53 -33.95
C PRO A 340 26.81 11.92 -34.20
N GLY A 341 27.61 12.77 -34.87
CA GLY A 341 27.39 14.19 -35.08
C GLY A 341 26.05 14.56 -35.71
N ARG A 342 25.42 15.54 -35.12
CA ARG A 342 24.33 16.35 -35.70
C ARG A 342 24.90 17.24 -36.79
N LYS A 343 24.63 16.93 -38.07
CA LYS A 343 24.87 17.86 -39.19
C LYS A 343 23.94 19.07 -39.03
N ARG A 344 24.52 20.24 -38.90
CA ARG A 344 23.84 21.51 -39.11
C ARG A 344 23.57 21.68 -40.60
N ASN A 345 22.31 21.77 -40.99
CA ASN A 345 21.95 22.30 -42.31
C ASN A 345 21.74 23.81 -42.17
N ASP A 346 22.73 24.57 -42.59
CA ASP A 346 22.58 25.96 -43.00
C ASP A 346 21.98 25.94 -44.39
N SER A 347 20.78 26.45 -44.55
CA SER A 347 20.29 26.93 -45.84
C SER A 347 19.55 28.23 -45.62
N GLY A 348 20.28 29.32 -45.97
CA GLY A 348 19.68 30.64 -46.10
C GLY A 348 18.72 30.70 -47.28
N GLY A 349 17.72 31.53 -47.20
CA GLY A 349 16.74 31.77 -48.26
C GLY A 349 15.78 32.89 -47.90
N LYS A 350 16.20 34.08 -48.22
CA LYS A 350 15.54 35.34 -48.60
C LYS A 350 14.00 35.35 -48.60
N GLY A 351 13.55 36.49 -48.08
CA GLY A 351 12.15 36.92 -47.89
C GLY A 351 11.32 37.07 -49.15
N THR A 352 10.06 37.22 -48.91
CA THR A 352 9.17 38.15 -49.68
C THR A 352 7.95 38.45 -48.81
N VAL A 353 7.71 39.77 -48.64
CA VAL A 353 6.49 40.41 -48.18
C VAL A 353 5.42 40.23 -49.22
N PHE A 354 4.16 39.93 -48.83
CA PHE A 354 2.95 40.57 -49.39
C PHE A 354 1.67 40.09 -48.66
N ASN A 355 0.93 41.10 -48.15
CA ASN A 355 -0.47 41.22 -47.76
C ASN A 355 -1.02 40.30 -46.68
#